data_fa5a45379d3f6182d6e1deb628c9cbb5
#
_entry.id   fa5a45379d3f6182d6e1deb628c9cbb5
#
_cell.length_a   1.000
_cell.length_b   1.000
_cell.length_c   1.000
_cell.angle_alpha   90.00
_cell.angle_beta   90.00
_cell.angle_gamma   90.00
#
_symmetry.space_group_name_H-M   'P 1'
#
loop_
_entity.id
_entity.type
_entity.pdbx_description
1 polymer ?
#
loop_
_entity_poly.entity_id
_entity_poly.type
_entity_poly.pdbx_seq_one_letter_code
_entity_poly.pdbx_strand_id
1 'polypeptide(L)'
;MREKTLNLLGLMRKANAIAVGETNTGGAVRAGKAKLLLLASDASDNARSRARGFTHGRDVVTVTLPFTKDEIAAHVGVSSCAMAAITDIGFANAFMKTLAAAVPEGYDESTAEIQRRFERVDRRKKEAAAHEKNKRIGKRRNNVGA
;
A
#
# COMPACT_ATOMS: atom_id res chain seq x y z
N MET A 1 18.04 -8.77 -4.12
CA MET A 1 16.60 -8.83 -3.77
C MET A 1 16.17 -7.79 -2.73
N ARG A 2 16.95 -7.52 -1.69
CA ARG A 2 16.67 -6.41 -0.76
C ARG A 2 16.61 -5.06 -1.46
N GLU A 3 17.55 -4.80 -2.35
CA GLU A 3 17.60 -3.55 -3.11
C GLU A 3 16.37 -3.32 -3.99
N LYS A 4 15.85 -4.40 -4.58
CA LYS A 4 14.63 -4.32 -5.40
C LYS A 4 13.44 -3.85 -4.57
N THR A 5 13.31 -4.36 -3.35
CA THR A 5 12.26 -3.95 -2.42
C THR A 5 12.41 -2.48 -2.01
N LEU A 6 13.63 -2.06 -1.67
CA LEU A 6 13.94 -0.68 -1.32
C LEU A 6 13.71 0.28 -2.51
N ASN A 7 14.08 -0.16 -3.71
CA ASN A 7 13.88 0.64 -4.92
C ASN A 7 12.40 0.89 -5.21
N LEU A 8 11.53 -0.06 -4.88
CA LEU A 8 10.08 0.14 -4.98
C LEU A 8 9.58 1.29 -4.10
N LEU A 9 10.17 1.47 -2.92
CA LEU A 9 9.82 2.60 -2.04
C LEU A 9 10.13 3.95 -2.72
N GLY A 10 11.28 4.05 -3.37
CA GLY A 10 11.65 5.24 -4.12
C GLY A 10 10.71 5.49 -5.30
N LEU A 11 10.33 4.43 -5.99
CA LEU A 11 9.39 4.51 -7.10
C LEU A 11 8.00 4.99 -6.64
N MET A 12 7.53 4.45 -5.52
CA MET A 12 6.26 4.88 -4.91
C MET A 12 6.30 6.34 -4.48
N ARG A 13 7.45 6.83 -3.99
CA ARG A 13 7.62 8.24 -3.63
C ARG A 13 7.46 9.13 -4.86
N LYS A 14 8.07 8.77 -5.97
CA LYS A 14 7.94 9.49 -7.24
C LYS A 14 6.51 9.47 -7.78
N ALA A 15 5.82 8.36 -7.59
CA ALA A 15 4.42 8.19 -8.02
C ALA A 15 3.41 8.81 -7.06
N ASN A 16 3.87 9.39 -5.94
CA ASN A 16 3.01 9.92 -4.88
C ASN A 16 2.05 8.87 -4.30
N ALA A 17 2.53 7.63 -4.21
CA ALA A 17 1.76 6.48 -3.73
C ALA A 17 2.16 6.04 -2.32
N ILE A 18 2.97 6.84 -1.63
CA ILE A 18 3.44 6.57 -0.28
C ILE A 18 3.44 7.87 0.54
N ALA A 19 2.89 7.80 1.73
CA ALA A 19 2.98 8.86 2.74
C ALA A 19 4.18 8.56 3.63
N VAL A 20 5.14 9.48 3.69
CA VAL A 20 6.43 9.27 4.35
C VAL A 20 6.47 10.05 5.65
N GLY A 21 6.88 9.38 6.73
CA GLY A 21 7.01 9.98 8.05
C GLY A 21 5.73 9.86 8.87
N GLU A 22 5.87 10.13 10.15
CA GLU A 22 4.82 9.88 11.15
C GLU A 22 3.56 10.74 10.92
N THR A 23 3.75 12.04 10.69
CA THR A 23 2.62 12.96 10.49
C THR A 23 1.82 12.59 9.23
N ASN A 24 2.52 12.31 8.13
CA ASN A 24 1.88 11.95 6.86
C ASN A 24 1.22 10.58 6.94
N THR A 25 1.84 9.63 7.63
CA THR A 25 1.28 8.29 7.85
C THR A 25 -0.03 8.39 8.63
N GLY A 26 -0.03 9.12 9.74
CA GLY A 26 -1.23 9.34 10.54
C GLY A 26 -2.35 10.02 9.74
N GLY A 27 -2.00 11.00 8.94
CA GLY A 27 -2.94 11.68 8.05
C GLY A 27 -3.56 10.75 7.02
N ALA A 28 -2.75 9.89 6.40
CA ALA A 28 -3.22 8.91 5.41
C ALA A 28 -4.16 7.88 6.05
N VAL A 29 -3.84 7.42 7.26
CA VAL A 29 -4.69 6.46 7.98
C VAL A 29 -6.04 7.10 8.32
N ARG A 30 -6.03 8.31 8.88
CA ARG A 30 -7.27 9.02 9.23
C ARG A 30 -8.14 9.33 8.03
N ALA A 31 -7.53 9.60 6.88
CA ALA A 31 -8.25 9.87 5.62
C ALA A 31 -8.74 8.60 4.92
N GLY A 32 -8.45 7.42 5.47
CA GLY A 32 -8.83 6.14 4.85
C GLY A 32 -8.05 5.79 3.60
N LYS A 33 -6.90 6.43 3.37
CA LYS A 33 -6.07 6.24 2.18
C LYS A 33 -4.96 5.20 2.38
N ALA A 34 -4.57 4.92 3.63
CA ALA A 34 -3.49 3.97 3.92
C ALA A 34 -3.94 2.53 3.62
N LYS A 35 -3.20 1.86 2.74
CA LYS A 35 -3.44 0.46 2.37
C LYS A 35 -2.50 -0.49 3.11
N LEU A 36 -1.32 -0.02 3.48
CA LEU A 36 -0.31 -0.79 4.18
C LEU A 36 0.57 0.16 4.97
N LEU A 37 0.66 -0.03 6.28
CA LEU A 37 1.53 0.75 7.15
C LEU A 37 2.85 0.01 7.34
N LEU A 38 3.96 0.70 7.12
CA LEU A 38 5.32 0.16 7.21
C LEU A 38 6.03 0.76 8.42
N LEU A 39 6.70 -0.11 9.20
CA LEU A 39 7.58 0.31 10.29
C LEU A 39 9.00 -0.12 9.99
N ALA A 40 9.97 0.74 10.29
CA ALA A 40 11.38 0.39 10.20
C ALA A 40 11.74 -0.67 11.25
N SER A 41 12.77 -1.47 10.98
CA SER A 41 13.22 -2.52 11.90
C SER A 41 13.68 -1.95 13.24
N ASP A 42 14.21 -0.73 13.23
CA ASP A 42 14.72 0.00 14.40
C ASP A 42 13.78 1.14 14.83
N ALA A 43 12.51 1.07 14.47
CA ALA A 43 11.52 2.04 14.94
C ALA A 43 11.44 2.02 16.47
N SER A 44 11.41 3.21 17.08
CA SER A 44 11.34 3.36 18.55
C SER A 44 10.01 2.83 19.09
N ASP A 45 9.97 2.54 20.39
CA ASP A 45 8.73 2.15 21.06
C ASP A 45 7.64 3.23 20.92
N ASN A 46 8.03 4.50 20.94
CA ASN A 46 7.11 5.61 20.72
C ASN A 46 6.54 5.59 19.30
N ALA A 47 7.36 5.35 18.28
CA ALA A 47 6.91 5.26 16.90
C ALA A 47 5.94 4.08 16.72
N ARG A 48 6.26 2.92 17.30
CA ARG A 48 5.39 1.73 17.25
C ARG A 48 4.07 1.99 17.97
N SER A 49 4.11 2.65 19.11
CA SER A 49 2.92 3.00 19.88
C SER A 49 2.01 3.97 19.11
N ARG A 50 2.60 4.96 18.43
CA ARG A 50 1.85 5.91 17.60
C ARG A 50 1.21 5.21 16.39
N ALA A 51 1.93 4.27 15.77
CA ALA A 51 1.38 3.47 14.67
C ALA A 51 0.16 2.66 15.14
N ARG A 52 0.24 2.04 16.32
CA ARG A 52 -0.91 1.34 16.91
C ARG A 52 -2.08 2.29 17.17
N GLY A 53 -1.79 3.50 17.64
CA GLY A 53 -2.81 4.53 17.84
C GLY A 53 -3.50 4.95 16.55
N PHE A 54 -2.74 5.11 15.47
CA PHE A 54 -3.30 5.45 14.16
C PHE A 54 -4.23 4.35 13.63
N THR A 55 -3.85 3.09 13.82
CA THR A 55 -4.59 1.94 13.27
C THR A 55 -5.68 1.42 14.21
N HIS A 56 -5.76 1.94 15.44
CA HIS A 56 -6.77 1.49 16.41
C HIS A 56 -8.18 1.68 15.86
N GLY A 57 -8.96 0.61 15.87
CA GLY A 57 -10.33 0.64 15.34
C GLY A 57 -10.40 0.72 13.81
N ARG A 58 -9.29 0.57 13.12
CA ARG A 58 -9.21 0.63 11.66
C ARG A 58 -8.55 -0.64 11.11
N ASP A 59 -8.99 -1.07 9.95
CA ASP A 59 -8.50 -2.32 9.33
C ASP A 59 -7.34 -2.01 8.37
N VAL A 60 -6.19 -1.66 8.94
CA VAL A 60 -4.97 -1.36 8.18
C VAL A 60 -3.91 -2.41 8.51
N VAL A 61 -3.41 -3.10 7.48
CA VAL A 61 -2.33 -4.06 7.63
C VAL A 61 -1.04 -3.30 7.97
N THR A 62 -0.36 -3.74 9.03
CA THR A 62 0.89 -3.14 9.49
C THR A 62 2.00 -4.18 9.47
N VAL A 63 3.14 -3.85 8.87
CA VAL A 63 4.31 -4.74 8.82
C VAL A 63 5.56 -4.01 9.31
N THR A 64 6.43 -4.75 10.00
CA THR A 64 7.77 -4.27 10.33
C THR A 64 8.72 -4.76 9.25
N LEU A 65 9.41 -3.81 8.61
CA LEU A 65 10.34 -4.10 7.52
C LEU A 65 11.69 -4.57 8.08
N PRO A 66 12.45 -5.34 7.31
CA PRO A 66 13.82 -5.72 7.68
C PRO A 66 14.84 -4.64 7.32
N PHE A 67 14.39 -3.40 7.19
CA PHE A 67 15.20 -2.23 6.82
C PHE A 67 15.17 -1.21 7.94
N THR A 68 16.32 -0.55 8.17
CA THR A 68 16.41 0.51 9.16
C THR A 68 15.76 1.80 8.66
N LYS A 69 15.47 2.71 9.59
CA LYS A 69 14.93 4.02 9.23
C LYS A 69 15.84 4.81 8.30
N ASP A 70 17.16 4.63 8.42
CA ASP A 70 18.13 5.28 7.52
C ASP A 70 18.12 4.67 6.12
N GLU A 71 18.01 3.35 6.02
CA GLU A 71 17.90 2.65 4.74
C GLU A 71 16.64 3.07 3.99
N ILE A 72 15.51 3.14 4.68
CA ILE A 72 14.23 3.59 4.10
C ILE A 72 14.35 5.06 3.66
N ALA A 73 14.87 5.91 4.55
CA ALA A 73 15.02 7.35 4.29
C ALA A 73 15.84 7.63 3.05
N ALA A 74 16.92 6.88 2.83
CA ALA A 74 17.78 7.04 1.67
C ALA A 74 17.03 6.82 0.35
N HIS A 75 16.04 5.94 0.34
CA HIS A 75 15.27 5.61 -0.85
C HIS A 75 14.05 6.53 -1.07
N VAL A 76 13.52 7.12 -0.01
CA VAL A 76 12.37 8.03 -0.12
C VAL A 76 12.73 9.50 -0.03
N GLY A 77 14.04 9.81 0.08
CA GLY A 77 14.54 11.17 -0.02
C GLY A 77 14.33 12.05 1.22
N VAL A 78 14.36 11.46 2.41
CA VAL A 78 14.26 12.18 3.68
C VAL A 78 15.45 11.84 4.58
N SER A 79 15.62 12.54 5.69
CA SER A 79 16.74 12.34 6.61
C SER A 79 16.57 11.12 7.51
N SER A 80 15.33 10.78 7.87
CA SER A 80 15.00 9.60 8.68
C SER A 80 13.56 9.22 8.43
N CYS A 81 13.25 7.92 8.41
CA CYS A 81 11.90 7.43 8.16
C CYS A 81 11.62 6.18 9.00
N ALA A 82 10.99 6.37 10.15
CA ALA A 82 10.61 5.27 11.04
C ALA A 82 9.33 4.59 10.62
N MET A 83 8.44 5.30 9.91
CA MET A 83 7.19 4.74 9.39
C MET A 83 6.76 5.41 8.10
N ALA A 84 5.98 4.70 7.32
CA ALA A 84 5.39 5.19 6.09
C ALA A 84 4.09 4.42 5.83
N ALA A 85 3.24 4.95 4.96
CA ALA A 85 2.02 4.25 4.55
C ALA A 85 1.92 4.24 3.03
N ILE A 86 1.77 3.06 2.46
CA ILE A 86 1.50 2.92 1.03
C ILE A 86 0.01 3.20 0.81
N THR A 87 -0.30 4.10 -0.11
CA THR A 87 -1.66 4.58 -0.34
C THR A 87 -2.30 4.01 -1.61
N ASP A 88 -1.57 3.19 -2.34
CA ASP A 88 -2.05 2.53 -3.55
C ASP A 88 -1.98 1.02 -3.35
N ILE A 89 -3.13 0.33 -3.53
CA ILE A 89 -3.21 -1.11 -3.27
C ILE A 89 -2.38 -1.94 -4.26
N GLY A 90 -2.24 -1.49 -5.50
CA GLY A 90 -1.41 -2.14 -6.50
C GLY A 90 0.06 -2.12 -6.12
N PHE A 91 0.55 -0.98 -5.67
CA PHE A 91 1.92 -0.85 -5.14
C PHE A 91 2.11 -1.66 -3.87
N ALA A 92 1.13 -1.65 -2.97
CA ALA A 92 1.18 -2.45 -1.73
C ALA A 92 1.32 -3.94 -2.05
N ASN A 93 0.54 -4.43 -3.02
CA ASN A 93 0.59 -5.82 -3.47
C ASN A 93 1.96 -6.18 -4.07
N ALA A 94 2.47 -5.35 -4.98
CA ALA A 94 3.79 -5.56 -5.60
C ALA A 94 4.91 -5.51 -4.56
N PHE A 95 4.83 -4.57 -3.63
CA PHE A 95 5.80 -4.42 -2.54
C PHE A 95 5.85 -5.67 -1.66
N MET A 96 4.69 -6.14 -1.19
CA MET A 96 4.63 -7.32 -0.32
C MET A 96 5.13 -8.59 -1.01
N LYS A 97 4.80 -8.78 -2.29
CA LYS A 97 5.31 -9.92 -3.07
C LYS A 97 6.82 -9.88 -3.19
N THR A 98 7.39 -8.71 -3.48
CA THR A 98 8.84 -8.52 -3.61
C THR A 98 9.52 -8.74 -2.26
N LEU A 99 8.95 -8.21 -1.18
CA LEU A 99 9.48 -8.38 0.18
C LEU A 99 9.47 -9.84 0.60
N ALA A 100 8.36 -10.55 0.40
CA ALA A 100 8.23 -11.96 0.77
C ALA A 100 9.21 -12.85 -0.01
N ALA A 101 9.50 -12.51 -1.27
CA ALA A 101 10.49 -13.22 -2.08
C ALA A 101 11.92 -12.96 -1.59
N ALA A 102 12.20 -11.73 -1.11
CA ALA A 102 13.52 -11.36 -0.59
C ALA A 102 13.78 -11.90 0.82
N VAL A 103 12.73 -11.98 1.65
CA VAL A 103 12.79 -12.44 3.03
C VAL A 103 11.67 -13.48 3.22
N PRO A 104 11.98 -14.77 3.06
CA PRO A 104 10.94 -15.81 2.99
C PRO A 104 10.16 -16.06 4.27
N GLU A 105 10.63 -15.60 5.42
CA GLU A 105 9.94 -15.83 6.68
C GLU A 105 9.32 -14.56 7.26
N GLY A 106 8.09 -14.67 7.75
CA GLY A 106 7.44 -13.63 8.52
C GLY A 106 6.50 -12.71 7.74
N TYR A 107 6.41 -12.82 6.40
CA TYR A 107 5.59 -11.93 5.58
C TYR A 107 4.49 -12.61 4.78
N ASP A 108 4.39 -13.93 4.84
CA ASP A 108 3.43 -14.69 4.02
C ASP A 108 1.98 -14.31 4.31
N GLU A 109 1.63 -14.19 5.58
CA GLU A 109 0.27 -13.85 6.01
C GLU A 109 -0.13 -12.44 5.54
N SER A 110 0.74 -11.45 5.77
CA SER A 110 0.50 -10.07 5.34
C SER A 110 0.44 -9.96 3.81
N THR A 111 1.30 -10.69 3.12
CA THR A 111 1.32 -10.74 1.65
C THR A 111 0.00 -11.30 1.13
N ALA A 112 -0.48 -12.40 1.69
CA ALA A 112 -1.75 -13.01 1.30
C ALA A 112 -2.94 -12.06 1.54
N GLU A 113 -2.95 -11.36 2.67
CA GLU A 113 -4.02 -10.42 3.00
C GLU A 113 -4.05 -9.23 2.04
N ILE A 114 -2.89 -8.64 1.74
CA ILE A 114 -2.79 -7.52 0.78
C ILE A 114 -3.19 -7.99 -0.63
N GLN A 115 -2.79 -9.20 -1.01
CA GLN A 115 -3.19 -9.77 -2.31
C GLN A 115 -4.71 -9.92 -2.41
N ARG A 116 -5.37 -10.41 -1.36
CA ARG A 116 -6.84 -10.52 -1.32
C ARG A 116 -7.51 -9.15 -1.50
N ARG A 117 -7.00 -8.13 -0.82
CA ARG A 117 -7.52 -6.76 -0.94
C ARG A 117 -7.32 -6.18 -2.32
N PHE A 118 -6.15 -6.42 -2.91
CA PHE A 118 -5.84 -6.01 -4.28
C PHE A 118 -6.79 -6.68 -5.28
N GLU A 119 -6.97 -7.98 -5.20
CA GLU A 119 -7.85 -8.75 -6.09
C GLU A 119 -9.31 -8.28 -5.98
N ARG A 120 -9.76 -7.94 -4.77
CA ARG A 120 -11.10 -7.42 -4.54
C ARG A 120 -11.31 -6.08 -5.24
N VAL A 121 -10.35 -5.17 -5.11
CA VAL A 121 -10.40 -3.85 -5.78
C VAL A 121 -10.32 -4.00 -7.29
N ASP A 122 -9.42 -4.85 -7.78
CA ASP A 122 -9.26 -5.12 -9.21
C ASP A 122 -10.53 -5.72 -9.81
N ARG A 123 -11.17 -6.65 -9.12
CA ARG A 123 -12.44 -7.25 -9.54
C ARG A 123 -13.55 -6.20 -9.63
N ARG A 124 -13.66 -5.32 -8.63
CA ARG A 124 -14.64 -4.22 -8.63
C ARG A 124 -14.44 -3.29 -9.81
N LYS A 125 -13.19 -2.96 -10.14
CA LYS A 125 -12.87 -2.12 -11.30
C LYS A 125 -13.28 -2.79 -12.61
N LYS A 126 -13.03 -4.09 -12.74
CA LYS A 126 -13.40 -4.87 -13.93
C LYS A 126 -14.91 -4.97 -14.07
N GLU A 127 -15.62 -5.21 -12.98
CA GLU A 127 -17.09 -5.26 -12.97
C GLU A 127 -17.69 -3.91 -13.34
N ALA A 128 -17.18 -2.81 -12.79
CA ALA A 128 -17.63 -1.46 -13.11
C ALA A 128 -17.41 -1.12 -14.59
N ALA A 129 -16.24 -1.48 -15.15
CA ALA A 129 -15.93 -1.29 -16.56
C ALA A 129 -16.84 -2.11 -17.47
N ALA A 130 -17.12 -3.36 -17.11
CA ALA A 130 -18.04 -4.23 -17.85
C ALA A 130 -19.47 -3.69 -17.82
N HIS A 131 -19.91 -3.21 -16.66
CA HIS A 131 -21.24 -2.62 -16.50
C HIS A 131 -21.40 -1.36 -17.37
N GLU A 132 -20.42 -0.49 -17.37
CA GLU A 132 -20.42 0.74 -18.18
C GLU A 132 -20.46 0.41 -19.68
N LYS A 133 -19.67 -0.59 -20.10
CA LYS A 133 -19.68 -1.07 -21.50
C LYS A 133 -21.05 -1.62 -21.89
N ASN A 134 -21.68 -2.40 -21.02
CA ASN A 134 -23.01 -2.97 -21.27
C ASN A 134 -24.08 -1.86 -21.37
N LYS A 135 -23.99 -0.84 -20.57
CA LYS A 135 -24.88 0.35 -20.66
C LYS A 135 -24.77 1.03 -22.02
N ARG A 136 -23.54 1.24 -22.51
CA ARG A 136 -23.30 1.88 -23.82
C ARG A 136 -23.88 1.04 -24.96
N ILE A 137 -23.69 -0.28 -24.93
CA ILE A 137 -24.25 -1.20 -25.92
C ILE A 137 -25.79 -1.17 -25.87
N GLY A 138 -26.39 -1.19 -24.69
CA GLY A 138 -27.83 -1.08 -24.51
C GLY A 138 -28.42 0.21 -25.11
N LYS A 139 -27.80 1.35 -24.88
CA LYS A 139 -28.21 2.64 -25.46
C LYS A 139 -28.12 2.65 -26.98
N ARG A 140 -27.05 2.08 -27.56
CA ARG A 140 -26.90 1.96 -29.02
C ARG A 140 -27.99 1.11 -29.65
N ARG A 141 -28.36 -0.02 -29.02
CA ARG A 141 -29.41 -0.91 -29.49
C ARG A 141 -30.76 -0.18 -29.50
N ASN A 142 -31.07 0.59 -28.46
CA ASN A 142 -32.30 1.36 -28.37
C ASN A 142 -32.39 2.44 -29.45
N ASN A 143 -31.28 3.08 -29.79
CA ASN A 143 -31.22 4.09 -30.85
C ASN A 143 -31.35 3.47 -32.25
N VAL A 144 -30.86 2.27 -32.48
CA VAL A 144 -30.92 1.57 -33.77
C VAL A 144 -32.30 0.96 -34.00
N GLY A 145 -33.03 0.64 -32.94
CA GLY A 145 -34.38 0.09 -33.00
C GLY A 145 -35.47 1.09 -33.26
N ALA A 146 -35.14 2.37 -33.28
CA ALA A 146 -36.07 3.44 -33.61
C ALA A 146 -36.06 3.76 -35.09
#